data_94493cf45540fe95bcf166c470f79b18
#
_entry.id   94493cf45540fe95bcf166c470f79b18
#
_cell.length_a   1.000
_cell.length_b   1.000
_cell.length_c   1.000
_cell.angle_alpha   90.00
_cell.angle_beta   90.00
_cell.angle_gamma   90.00
#
_symmetry.space_group_name_H-M   'P 1'
#
loop_
_entity.id
_entity.type
_entity.pdbx_description
1 polymer ?
#
loop_
_entity_poly.entity_id
_entity_poly.type
_entity_poly.pdbx_seq_one_letter_code
_entity_poly.pdbx_strand_id
1 'polypeptide(L)'
;MCNESLSHAVTARSVRVVAAWLFLLEGEKIDMFDAIIIGGGVTGCAIARELSRYQLDICLLEREEDVCCGTSKANSAIVHAGFDAKPGSKKAYFNVEGSRMMESLCRELDISYDRCGSLVLCFDEADLPQLEQQLQRGKENGVDGLEIVRGEKLREMEPCVSPNAVAALWAPTGAIICPFGLTYALAENAGDNGVQFRFDTCVERIERTESGFAVHTNGGVLESRTVINAAGVYADELHNQLCENKLRITPRRGEYCLLDKKDGKLARHTIFQLPSALGKGVLVTPTVHGNLLVGPTAAAQDDKEFTATTAAGLASLTAAAGLSVPNLPMRDVITSFSGLRAHITEGADDFVIGESAEGFFEAAGIESPGLTSAPAIGAYLAQLVAEKLNAVQKTDFISTRRAIAPVKELPFDERCALIESDAAYGQVICRCEQITEGEIVEAIRRGARSLDGVKRRVRAGMGRCQGGFCAPRVMEIISRELGVAQTDLTKSGGDSRLLVGHTKEVR
;
A
#
# COMPACT_ATOMS: atom_id res chain seq x y z
N MET A 1 -25.98 14.02 33.19
CA MET A 1 -24.85 13.20 33.65
C MET A 1 -24.52 12.18 32.56
N CYS A 2 -23.86 12.62 31.49
CA CYS A 2 -23.37 11.73 30.40
C CYS A 2 -22.34 12.45 29.50
N ASN A 3 -21.47 13.30 30.05
CA ASN A 3 -20.51 14.07 29.22
C ASN A 3 -19.02 13.98 29.67
N GLU A 4 -18.70 13.20 30.71
CA GLU A 4 -17.30 13.13 31.19
C GLU A 4 -16.51 11.91 30.71
N SER A 5 -17.14 10.89 30.09
CA SER A 5 -16.44 9.65 29.74
C SER A 5 -15.77 9.67 28.34
N LEU A 6 -16.10 10.62 27.48
CA LEU A 6 -15.56 10.68 26.11
C LEU A 6 -14.26 11.48 25.98
N SER A 7 -14.03 12.50 26.82
CA SER A 7 -12.82 13.34 26.71
C SER A 7 -11.55 12.68 27.25
N HIS A 8 -11.68 11.81 28.28
CA HIS A 8 -10.53 11.13 28.90
C HIS A 8 -10.06 9.88 28.13
N ALA A 9 -10.91 9.27 27.31
CA ALA A 9 -10.54 8.11 26.49
C ALA A 9 -9.70 8.47 25.25
N VAL A 10 -9.85 9.70 24.75
CA VAL A 10 -9.09 10.17 23.55
C VAL A 10 -7.65 10.54 23.93
N THR A 11 -7.42 11.13 25.11
CA THR A 11 -6.09 11.59 25.53
C THR A 11 -5.16 10.46 26.01
N ALA A 12 -5.70 9.41 26.62
CA ALA A 12 -4.87 8.33 27.18
C ALA A 12 -4.39 7.29 26.11
N ARG A 13 -5.11 7.16 24.99
CA ARG A 13 -4.72 6.23 23.90
C ARG A 13 -3.69 6.81 22.93
N SER A 14 -3.75 8.11 22.65
CA SER A 14 -2.76 8.78 21.76
C SER A 14 -1.34 8.78 22.36
N VAL A 15 -1.19 8.75 23.69
CA VAL A 15 0.12 8.74 24.35
C VAL A 15 0.84 7.38 24.23
N ARG A 16 0.12 6.27 24.07
CA ARG A 16 0.76 4.94 23.90
C ARG A 16 1.38 4.72 22.53
N VAL A 17 0.78 5.27 21.46
CA VAL A 17 1.33 5.17 20.09
C VAL A 17 2.65 5.94 19.98
N VAL A 18 2.77 7.11 20.63
CA VAL A 18 4.01 7.91 20.62
C VAL A 18 5.16 7.19 21.35
N ALA A 19 4.88 6.41 22.39
CA ALA A 19 5.92 5.68 23.13
C ALA A 19 6.51 4.51 22.32
N ALA A 20 5.74 3.84 21.47
CA ALA A 20 6.25 2.76 20.62
C ALA A 20 7.15 3.24 19.46
N TRP A 21 7.08 4.54 19.11
CA TRP A 21 7.85 5.14 18.02
C TRP A 21 9.13 5.85 18.46
N LEU A 22 9.40 5.98 19.76
CA LEU A 22 10.45 6.84 20.33
C LEU A 22 11.59 6.11 21.08
N PHE A 23 11.61 4.77 21.14
CA PHE A 23 12.68 4.05 21.83
C PHE A 23 13.85 3.72 20.89
N LEU A 24 14.83 4.57 20.91
CA LEU A 24 16.23 4.27 20.63
C LEU A 24 17.09 5.19 21.50
N LEU A 25 17.67 4.64 22.55
CA LEU A 25 19.03 4.99 23.02
C LEU A 25 19.35 4.17 24.30
N GLU A 26 20.54 3.54 24.24
CA GLU A 26 21.39 3.06 25.33
C GLU A 26 21.22 1.61 25.83
N GLY A 27 22.19 0.77 25.41
CA GLY A 27 22.90 -0.16 26.31
C GLY A 27 22.13 -1.30 26.94
N GLU A 28 21.05 -1.84 26.32
CA GLU A 28 20.36 -2.99 26.89
C GLU A 28 20.75 -4.29 26.17
N LYS A 29 20.74 -5.40 26.95
CA LYS A 29 20.91 -6.77 26.45
C LYS A 29 20.23 -6.92 25.10
N ILE A 30 20.91 -7.55 24.16
CA ILE A 30 20.32 -7.98 22.88
C ILE A 30 19.22 -8.98 23.25
N ASP A 31 17.99 -8.51 23.40
CA ASP A 31 16.85 -9.38 23.60
C ASP A 31 16.54 -10.07 22.27
N MET A 32 16.45 -11.38 22.32
CA MET A 32 16.14 -12.19 21.15
C MET A 32 14.66 -12.04 20.84
N PHE A 33 14.33 -11.49 19.67
CA PHE A 33 12.97 -11.47 19.17
C PHE A 33 12.45 -12.87 18.82
N ASP A 34 11.17 -13.12 18.99
CA ASP A 34 10.55 -14.34 18.47
C ASP A 34 10.47 -14.30 16.95
N ALA A 35 10.17 -13.13 16.37
CA ALA A 35 10.07 -12.93 14.94
C ALA A 35 10.59 -11.56 14.49
N ILE A 36 11.46 -11.54 13.50
CA ILE A 36 11.84 -10.33 12.76
C ILE A 36 11.22 -10.37 11.37
N ILE A 37 10.44 -9.32 11.03
CA ILE A 37 9.86 -9.11 9.71
C ILE A 37 10.70 -8.08 8.97
N ILE A 38 11.12 -8.38 7.74
CA ILE A 38 11.95 -7.50 6.92
C ILE A 38 11.10 -6.89 5.80
N GLY A 39 10.87 -5.58 5.88
CA GLY A 39 10.13 -4.79 4.90
C GLY A 39 8.78 -4.29 5.40
N GLY A 40 8.62 -2.95 5.45
CA GLY A 40 7.39 -2.23 5.87
C GLY A 40 6.40 -1.97 4.73
N GLY A 41 6.40 -2.80 3.69
CA GLY A 41 5.37 -2.80 2.66
C GLY A 41 4.06 -3.39 3.16
N VAL A 42 3.00 -3.34 2.32
CA VAL A 42 1.67 -3.86 2.68
C VAL A 42 1.70 -5.33 3.14
N THR A 43 2.56 -6.15 2.53
CA THR A 43 2.68 -7.57 2.89
C THR A 43 3.32 -7.73 4.27
N GLY A 44 4.45 -7.05 4.55
CA GLY A 44 5.09 -7.11 5.87
C GLY A 44 4.20 -6.55 6.98
N CYS A 45 3.48 -5.44 6.72
CA CYS A 45 2.52 -4.89 7.68
C CYS A 45 1.31 -5.81 7.92
N ALA A 46 0.85 -6.55 6.89
CA ALA A 46 -0.20 -7.56 7.05
C ALA A 46 0.28 -8.75 7.91
N ILE A 47 1.51 -9.23 7.67
CA ILE A 47 2.14 -10.28 8.49
C ILE A 47 2.29 -9.79 9.94
N ALA A 48 2.78 -8.57 10.14
CA ALA A 48 2.97 -7.98 11.47
C ALA A 48 1.65 -7.91 12.25
N ARG A 49 0.56 -7.43 11.60
CA ARG A 49 -0.77 -7.40 12.22
C ARG A 49 -1.27 -8.80 12.63
N GLU A 50 -1.16 -9.76 11.74
CA GLU A 50 -1.68 -11.09 12.04
C GLU A 50 -0.81 -11.85 13.06
N LEU A 51 0.51 -11.68 13.05
CA LEU A 51 1.40 -12.20 14.09
C LEU A 51 1.15 -11.54 15.45
N SER A 52 0.78 -10.26 15.49
CA SER A 52 0.49 -9.55 16.72
C SER A 52 -0.73 -10.10 17.49
N ARG A 53 -1.48 -11.02 16.89
CA ARG A 53 -2.53 -11.81 17.58
C ARG A 53 -1.98 -12.82 18.59
N TYR A 54 -0.69 -13.10 18.53
CA TYR A 54 -0.03 -14.08 19.37
C TYR A 54 0.87 -13.40 20.41
N GLN A 55 1.14 -14.12 21.50
CA GLN A 55 2.07 -13.69 22.54
C GLN A 55 3.51 -13.90 22.06
N LEU A 56 3.98 -13.02 21.23
CA LEU A 56 5.31 -13.03 20.60
C LEU A 56 5.93 -11.64 20.67
N ASP A 57 7.24 -11.60 20.84
CA ASP A 57 8.05 -10.39 20.69
C ASP A 57 8.42 -10.23 19.20
N ILE A 58 7.80 -9.24 18.55
CA ILE A 58 7.86 -9.04 17.11
C ILE A 58 8.52 -7.70 16.78
N CYS A 59 9.50 -7.71 15.88
CA CYS A 59 10.08 -6.50 15.32
C CYS A 59 9.93 -6.47 13.80
N LEU A 60 9.50 -5.32 13.26
CA LEU A 60 9.49 -5.07 11.83
C LEU A 60 10.59 -4.06 11.48
N LEU A 61 11.47 -4.44 10.56
CA LEU A 61 12.57 -3.62 10.07
C LEU A 61 12.22 -3.03 8.70
N GLU A 62 12.34 -1.70 8.56
CA GLU A 62 12.15 -1.00 7.30
C GLU A 62 13.35 -0.10 7.04
N ARG A 63 13.90 -0.16 5.82
CA ARG A 63 15.08 0.63 5.45
C ARG A 63 14.79 2.12 5.29
N GLU A 64 13.54 2.47 5.01
CA GLU A 64 13.09 3.84 4.83
C GLU A 64 12.59 4.45 6.15
N GLU A 65 12.30 5.75 6.14
CA GLU A 65 11.82 6.51 7.31
C GLU A 65 10.42 6.12 7.83
N ASP A 66 9.66 5.34 7.04
CA ASP A 66 8.25 5.06 7.30
C ASP A 66 7.81 3.80 6.54
N VAL A 67 6.69 3.21 6.92
CA VAL A 67 6.05 2.15 6.13
C VAL A 67 5.50 2.68 4.80
N CYS A 68 5.18 1.80 3.87
CA CYS A 68 4.60 2.17 2.58
C CYS A 68 5.52 3.03 1.70
N CYS A 69 6.84 2.86 1.79
CA CYS A 69 7.79 3.64 1.00
C CYS A 69 8.21 2.98 -0.32
N GLY A 70 8.03 1.66 -0.48
CA GLY A 70 8.32 0.90 -1.69
C GLY A 70 7.15 0.81 -2.67
N THR A 71 6.95 -0.35 -3.28
CA THR A 71 5.89 -0.65 -4.28
C THR A 71 4.48 -0.40 -3.74
N SER A 72 4.27 -0.53 -2.43
CA SER A 72 2.95 -0.32 -1.80
C SER A 72 2.40 1.09 -1.97
N LYS A 73 3.26 2.12 -2.15
CA LYS A 73 2.83 3.50 -2.43
C LYS A 73 2.52 3.76 -3.91
N ALA A 74 2.90 2.86 -4.82
CA ALA A 74 2.91 3.12 -6.26
C ALA A 74 2.35 1.92 -7.04
N ASN A 75 1.03 1.75 -7.01
CA ASN A 75 0.28 0.68 -7.66
C ASN A 75 -1.09 1.20 -8.15
N SER A 76 -1.90 0.31 -8.70
CA SER A 76 -3.21 0.64 -9.28
C SER A 76 -4.33 0.81 -8.25
N ALA A 77 -4.07 0.58 -6.96
CA ALA A 77 -5.08 0.68 -5.88
C ALA A 77 -6.30 -0.26 -6.05
N ILE A 78 -6.14 -1.38 -6.74
CA ILE A 78 -7.21 -2.30 -7.10
C ILE A 78 -7.21 -3.50 -6.17
N VAL A 79 -8.41 -3.86 -5.72
CA VAL A 79 -8.73 -5.17 -5.15
C VAL A 79 -9.24 -6.05 -6.30
N HIS A 80 -8.35 -6.91 -6.81
CA HIS A 80 -8.63 -7.78 -7.95
C HIS A 80 -9.62 -8.88 -7.58
N ALA A 81 -10.59 -9.14 -8.44
CA ALA A 81 -11.59 -10.20 -8.23
C ALA A 81 -11.00 -11.61 -8.19
N GLY A 82 -9.94 -11.90 -8.99
CA GLY A 82 -9.26 -13.20 -8.97
C GLY A 82 -9.36 -14.01 -10.28
N PHE A 83 -9.91 -13.44 -11.34
CA PHE A 83 -10.17 -14.15 -12.61
C PHE A 83 -8.91 -14.36 -13.49
N ASP A 84 -7.82 -13.64 -13.25
CA ASP A 84 -6.68 -13.56 -14.18
C ASP A 84 -5.58 -14.61 -13.89
N ALA A 85 -5.33 -14.93 -12.63
CA ALA A 85 -4.26 -15.84 -12.23
C ALA A 85 -4.58 -17.29 -12.63
N LYS A 86 -3.51 -18.07 -12.95
CA LYS A 86 -3.62 -19.48 -13.33
C LYS A 86 -4.25 -20.31 -12.19
N PRO A 87 -5.31 -21.09 -12.44
CA PRO A 87 -5.90 -21.97 -11.42
C PRO A 87 -4.86 -22.87 -10.76
N GLY A 88 -4.98 -23.06 -9.44
CA GLY A 88 -4.06 -23.85 -8.64
C GLY A 88 -2.75 -23.15 -8.25
N SER A 89 -2.50 -21.92 -8.75
CA SER A 89 -1.34 -21.13 -8.33
C SER A 89 -1.58 -20.44 -6.99
N LYS A 90 -0.50 -20.11 -6.28
CA LYS A 90 -0.55 -19.26 -5.07
C LYS A 90 -1.10 -17.88 -5.37
N LYS A 91 -0.77 -17.30 -6.54
CA LYS A 91 -1.36 -16.05 -7.02
C LYS A 91 -2.89 -16.12 -7.07
N ALA A 92 -3.46 -17.19 -7.61
CA ALA A 92 -4.90 -17.37 -7.67
C ALA A 92 -5.52 -17.50 -6.28
N TYR A 93 -4.98 -18.41 -5.47
CA TYR A 93 -5.48 -18.68 -4.12
C TYR A 93 -5.47 -17.42 -3.24
N PHE A 94 -4.31 -16.79 -3.08
CA PHE A 94 -4.19 -15.61 -2.20
C PHE A 94 -4.92 -14.39 -2.74
N ASN A 95 -5.10 -14.26 -4.06
CA ASN A 95 -5.92 -13.20 -4.61
C ASN A 95 -7.39 -13.35 -4.20
N VAL A 96 -7.97 -14.53 -4.39
CA VAL A 96 -9.39 -14.77 -4.10
C VAL A 96 -9.65 -14.66 -2.59
N GLU A 97 -8.82 -15.28 -1.77
CA GLU A 97 -8.95 -15.20 -0.31
C GLU A 97 -8.75 -13.77 0.19
N GLY A 98 -7.73 -13.06 -0.28
CA GLY A 98 -7.51 -11.66 0.09
C GLY A 98 -8.64 -10.73 -0.36
N SER A 99 -9.24 -10.98 -1.54
CA SER A 99 -10.41 -10.25 -2.01
C SER A 99 -11.63 -10.45 -1.09
N ARG A 100 -11.87 -11.68 -0.63
CA ARG A 100 -12.93 -12.00 0.32
C ARG A 100 -12.75 -11.35 1.69
N MET A 101 -11.49 -11.25 2.16
CA MET A 101 -11.15 -10.66 3.44
C MET A 101 -11.22 -9.12 3.42
N MET A 102 -11.01 -8.49 2.25
CA MET A 102 -10.71 -7.06 2.16
C MET A 102 -11.81 -6.15 2.71
N GLU A 103 -13.07 -6.41 2.40
CA GLU A 103 -14.17 -5.54 2.83
C GLU A 103 -14.35 -5.54 4.36
N SER A 104 -14.27 -6.72 5.01
CA SER A 104 -14.34 -6.80 6.47
C SER A 104 -13.14 -6.13 7.13
N LEU A 105 -11.94 -6.35 6.60
CA LEU A 105 -10.71 -5.72 7.07
C LEU A 105 -10.78 -4.19 6.96
N CYS A 106 -11.29 -3.67 5.84
CA CYS A 106 -11.46 -2.24 5.65
C CYS A 106 -12.44 -1.63 6.67
N ARG A 107 -13.51 -2.35 7.01
CA ARG A 107 -14.47 -1.94 8.05
C ARG A 107 -13.86 -1.97 9.45
N GLU A 108 -13.09 -3.00 9.79
CA GLU A 108 -12.42 -3.12 11.09
C GLU A 108 -11.38 -2.02 11.29
N LEU A 109 -10.62 -1.68 10.24
CA LEU A 109 -9.50 -0.76 10.31
C LEU A 109 -9.83 0.66 9.81
N ASP A 110 -11.10 0.93 9.51
CA ASP A 110 -11.59 2.24 9.03
C ASP A 110 -10.80 2.72 7.81
N ILE A 111 -10.85 1.93 6.74
CA ILE A 111 -10.14 2.18 5.48
C ILE A 111 -11.17 2.43 4.37
N SER A 112 -10.96 3.48 3.56
CA SER A 112 -11.79 3.76 2.39
C SER A 112 -11.73 2.62 1.38
N TYR A 113 -12.88 2.04 1.05
CA TYR A 113 -13.08 0.92 0.13
C TYR A 113 -14.32 1.15 -0.72
N ASP A 114 -14.25 0.84 -2.01
CA ASP A 114 -15.39 0.93 -2.92
C ASP A 114 -15.43 -0.28 -3.85
N ARG A 115 -16.53 -1.04 -3.74
CA ARG A 115 -16.80 -2.21 -4.61
C ARG A 115 -17.37 -1.74 -5.94
N CYS A 116 -16.57 -1.06 -6.74
CA CYS A 116 -16.98 -0.56 -8.03
C CYS A 116 -17.05 -1.62 -9.15
N GLY A 117 -16.53 -2.82 -8.91
CA GLY A 117 -16.42 -3.86 -9.95
C GLY A 117 -15.37 -3.59 -11.00
N SER A 118 -15.16 -4.56 -11.90
CA SER A 118 -14.21 -4.44 -13.02
C SER A 118 -14.75 -4.99 -14.32
N LEU A 119 -14.32 -4.38 -15.43
CA LEU A 119 -14.63 -4.76 -16.79
C LEU A 119 -13.34 -5.07 -17.55
N VAL A 120 -13.24 -6.24 -18.19
CA VAL A 120 -12.15 -6.56 -19.12
C VAL A 120 -12.70 -6.43 -20.53
N LEU A 121 -12.31 -5.37 -21.25
CA LEU A 121 -12.85 -5.07 -22.57
C LEU A 121 -12.26 -5.97 -23.65
N CYS A 122 -13.13 -6.41 -24.56
CA CYS A 122 -12.81 -7.09 -25.81
C CYS A 122 -13.20 -6.19 -26.98
N PHE A 123 -12.30 -6.02 -27.95
CA PHE A 123 -12.50 -5.11 -29.10
C PHE A 123 -12.71 -5.83 -30.41
N ASP A 124 -12.47 -7.14 -30.49
CA ASP A 124 -12.66 -7.95 -31.69
C ASP A 124 -13.48 -9.19 -31.36
N GLU A 125 -14.46 -9.53 -32.21
CA GLU A 125 -15.23 -10.77 -32.09
C GLU A 125 -14.33 -12.03 -32.13
N ALA A 126 -13.19 -11.94 -32.82
CA ALA A 126 -12.19 -13.01 -32.88
C ALA A 126 -11.53 -13.30 -31.54
N ASP A 127 -11.51 -12.31 -30.61
CA ASP A 127 -10.91 -12.43 -29.28
C ASP A 127 -11.90 -12.91 -28.20
N LEU A 128 -13.19 -13.10 -28.55
CA LEU A 128 -14.19 -13.60 -27.60
C LEU A 128 -13.82 -14.94 -26.94
N PRO A 129 -13.22 -15.92 -27.64
CA PRO A 129 -12.76 -17.15 -26.99
C PRO A 129 -11.76 -16.90 -25.86
N GLN A 130 -10.91 -15.87 -25.98
CA GLN A 130 -9.98 -15.50 -24.91
C GLN A 130 -10.72 -14.91 -23.69
N LEU A 131 -11.77 -14.11 -23.93
CA LEU A 131 -12.63 -13.59 -22.86
C LEU A 131 -13.38 -14.71 -22.15
N GLU A 132 -13.90 -15.68 -22.88
CA GLU A 132 -14.57 -16.87 -22.34
C GLU A 132 -13.60 -17.74 -21.53
N GLN A 133 -12.35 -17.87 -21.99
CA GLN A 133 -11.31 -18.56 -21.22
C GLN A 133 -11.02 -17.85 -19.90
N GLN A 134 -10.99 -16.50 -19.86
CA GLN A 134 -10.84 -15.76 -18.60
C GLN A 134 -12.04 -15.96 -17.67
N LEU A 135 -13.26 -15.96 -18.21
CA LEU A 135 -14.47 -16.27 -17.45
C LEU A 135 -14.38 -17.66 -16.81
N GLN A 136 -13.99 -18.68 -17.60
CA GLN A 136 -13.86 -20.05 -17.10
C GLN A 136 -12.77 -20.15 -16.01
N ARG A 137 -11.61 -19.54 -16.25
CA ARG A 137 -10.52 -19.44 -15.27
C ARG A 137 -10.96 -18.80 -13.96
N GLY A 138 -11.71 -17.71 -14.04
CA GLY A 138 -12.24 -17.04 -12.86
C GLY A 138 -13.23 -17.93 -12.07
N LYS A 139 -14.07 -18.69 -12.75
CA LYS A 139 -14.98 -19.67 -12.11
C LYS A 139 -14.18 -20.80 -11.43
N GLU A 140 -13.13 -21.32 -12.06
CA GLU A 140 -12.24 -22.33 -11.48
C GLU A 140 -11.51 -21.81 -10.24
N ASN A 141 -11.14 -20.52 -10.23
CA ASN A 141 -10.57 -19.85 -9.06
C ASN A 141 -11.59 -19.55 -7.95
N GLY A 142 -12.90 -19.77 -8.20
CA GLY A 142 -13.96 -19.52 -7.21
C GLY A 142 -14.38 -18.05 -7.10
N VAL A 143 -14.28 -17.30 -8.19
CA VAL A 143 -14.77 -15.90 -8.26
C VAL A 143 -16.25 -15.88 -8.58
N ASP A 144 -17.03 -15.22 -7.71
CA ASP A 144 -18.48 -15.15 -7.82
C ASP A 144 -18.95 -14.07 -8.81
N GLY A 145 -20.12 -14.34 -9.47
CA GLY A 145 -20.86 -13.35 -10.23
C GLY A 145 -20.25 -12.92 -11.56
N LEU A 146 -19.25 -13.65 -12.07
CA LEU A 146 -18.63 -13.35 -13.37
C LEU A 146 -19.60 -13.57 -14.52
N GLU A 147 -19.71 -12.59 -15.40
CA GLU A 147 -20.52 -12.68 -16.62
C GLU A 147 -19.88 -11.95 -17.80
N ILE A 148 -20.19 -12.37 -19.04
CA ILE A 148 -19.85 -11.60 -20.25
C ILE A 148 -21.01 -10.67 -20.58
N VAL A 149 -20.76 -9.38 -20.60
CA VAL A 149 -21.72 -8.33 -20.96
C VAL A 149 -21.42 -7.78 -22.34
N ARG A 150 -22.46 -7.42 -23.11
CA ARG A 150 -22.36 -6.97 -24.52
C ARG A 150 -23.32 -5.84 -24.82
N GLY A 151 -23.07 -5.15 -25.93
CA GLY A 151 -24.00 -4.21 -26.55
C GLY A 151 -24.46 -3.08 -25.60
N GLU A 152 -25.76 -2.90 -25.52
CA GLU A 152 -26.38 -1.83 -24.74
C GLU A 152 -26.10 -1.96 -23.23
N LYS A 153 -26.16 -3.18 -22.68
CA LYS A 153 -25.87 -3.44 -21.27
C LYS A 153 -24.47 -2.95 -20.88
N LEU A 154 -23.44 -3.20 -21.71
CA LEU A 154 -22.08 -2.70 -21.46
C LEU A 154 -22.03 -1.16 -21.44
N ARG A 155 -22.74 -0.51 -22.36
CA ARG A 155 -22.77 0.96 -22.47
C ARG A 155 -23.55 1.63 -21.34
N GLU A 156 -24.61 0.99 -20.85
CA GLU A 156 -25.35 1.45 -19.68
C GLU A 156 -24.52 1.34 -18.40
N MET A 157 -23.77 0.25 -18.25
CA MET A 157 -22.86 0.06 -17.11
C MET A 157 -21.73 1.08 -17.13
N GLU A 158 -21.09 1.23 -18.30
CA GLU A 158 -19.91 2.10 -18.44
C GLU A 158 -20.00 2.96 -19.72
N PRO A 159 -20.63 4.14 -19.62
CA PRO A 159 -20.87 5.00 -20.79
C PRO A 159 -19.60 5.55 -21.44
N CYS A 160 -18.45 5.58 -20.72
CA CYS A 160 -17.20 6.14 -21.24
C CYS A 160 -16.40 5.16 -22.11
N VAL A 161 -16.78 3.88 -22.15
CA VAL A 161 -16.02 2.90 -22.96
C VAL A 161 -16.10 3.19 -24.44
N SER A 162 -15.05 2.80 -25.14
CA SER A 162 -14.97 2.90 -26.59
C SER A 162 -16.17 2.23 -27.28
N PRO A 163 -16.78 2.88 -28.28
CA PRO A 163 -17.84 2.28 -29.09
C PRO A 163 -17.39 1.01 -29.82
N ASN A 164 -16.08 0.82 -29.98
CA ASN A 164 -15.49 -0.37 -30.59
C ASN A 164 -15.44 -1.58 -29.65
N ALA A 165 -15.75 -1.42 -28.37
CA ALA A 165 -15.84 -2.56 -27.45
C ALA A 165 -17.06 -3.42 -27.79
N VAL A 166 -16.81 -4.68 -28.17
CA VAL A 166 -17.84 -5.65 -28.56
C VAL A 166 -18.40 -6.41 -27.39
N ALA A 167 -17.58 -6.64 -26.36
CA ALA A 167 -17.95 -7.34 -25.13
C ALA A 167 -17.04 -6.93 -23.96
N ALA A 168 -17.43 -7.30 -22.75
CA ALA A 168 -16.55 -7.23 -21.58
C ALA A 168 -16.83 -8.39 -20.61
N LEU A 169 -15.81 -8.88 -19.92
CA LEU A 169 -15.96 -9.70 -18.73
C LEU A 169 -16.25 -8.78 -17.55
N TRP A 170 -17.42 -8.91 -16.95
CA TRP A 170 -17.82 -8.23 -15.74
C TRP A 170 -17.45 -9.05 -14.51
N ALA A 171 -16.76 -8.43 -13.56
CA ALA A 171 -16.37 -9.01 -12.29
C ALA A 171 -16.88 -8.11 -11.13
N PRO A 172 -18.04 -8.41 -10.53
CA PRO A 172 -18.69 -7.56 -9.53
C PRO A 172 -17.94 -7.51 -8.19
N THR A 173 -17.05 -8.45 -7.92
CA THR A 173 -16.25 -8.51 -6.70
C THR A 173 -14.98 -7.66 -6.77
N GLY A 174 -14.66 -7.10 -7.93
CA GLY A 174 -13.58 -6.12 -8.07
C GLY A 174 -13.88 -4.85 -7.28
N ALA A 175 -12.83 -4.26 -6.69
CA ALA A 175 -12.97 -3.05 -5.89
C ALA A 175 -11.72 -2.16 -5.99
N ILE A 176 -11.82 -0.97 -5.44
CA ILE A 176 -10.71 -0.03 -5.27
C ILE A 176 -10.51 0.31 -3.80
N ILE A 177 -9.27 0.63 -3.42
CA ILE A 177 -8.88 0.91 -2.03
C ILE A 177 -7.82 2.00 -1.99
N CYS A 178 -7.61 2.64 -0.83
CA CYS A 178 -6.44 3.47 -0.60
C CYS A 178 -5.23 2.58 -0.19
N PRO A 179 -4.20 2.41 -1.03
CA PRO A 179 -3.05 1.55 -0.68
C PRO A 179 -2.23 2.12 0.48
N PHE A 180 -2.17 3.44 0.62
CA PHE A 180 -1.58 4.09 1.79
C PHE A 180 -2.40 3.78 3.05
N GLY A 181 -3.71 4.03 2.99
CA GLY A 181 -4.63 3.77 4.11
C GLY A 181 -4.56 2.32 4.59
N LEU A 182 -4.52 1.34 3.66
CA LEU A 182 -4.37 -0.07 4.02
C LEU A 182 -3.06 -0.34 4.75
N THR A 183 -1.92 0.11 4.18
CA THR A 183 -0.61 -0.19 4.76
C THR A 183 -0.43 0.46 6.12
N TYR A 184 -0.80 1.76 6.27
CA TYR A 184 -0.73 2.45 7.56
C TYR A 184 -1.67 1.85 8.60
N ALA A 185 -2.88 1.48 8.21
CA ALA A 185 -3.83 0.90 9.12
C ALA A 185 -3.36 -0.45 9.69
N LEU A 186 -2.77 -1.29 8.83
CA LEU A 186 -2.15 -2.55 9.24
C LEU A 186 -0.98 -2.32 10.20
N ALA A 187 -0.10 -1.35 9.90
CA ALA A 187 1.06 -1.02 10.73
C ALA A 187 0.65 -0.43 12.08
N GLU A 188 -0.27 0.56 12.09
CA GLU A 188 -0.77 1.18 13.32
C GLU A 188 -1.45 0.12 14.21
N ASN A 189 -2.29 -0.74 13.64
CA ASN A 189 -2.95 -1.79 14.40
C ASN A 189 -1.96 -2.84 14.93
N ALA A 190 -0.90 -3.18 14.18
CA ALA A 190 0.17 -4.05 14.66
C ALA A 190 0.93 -3.39 15.84
N GLY A 191 1.22 -2.09 15.76
CA GLY A 191 1.86 -1.32 16.81
C GLY A 191 1.01 -1.24 18.07
N ASP A 192 -0.31 -1.01 17.95
CA ASP A 192 -1.26 -1.03 19.07
C ASP A 192 -1.28 -2.39 19.79
N ASN A 193 -0.92 -3.46 19.10
CA ASN A 193 -0.81 -4.81 19.61
C ASN A 193 0.62 -5.24 19.98
N GLY A 194 1.57 -4.28 20.04
CA GLY A 194 2.90 -4.48 20.63
C GLY A 194 4.01 -4.80 19.63
N VAL A 195 3.79 -4.74 18.30
CA VAL A 195 4.86 -4.88 17.33
C VAL A 195 5.79 -3.66 17.38
N GLN A 196 7.09 -3.91 17.47
CA GLN A 196 8.11 -2.87 17.39
C GLN A 196 8.44 -2.57 15.93
N PHE A 197 8.54 -1.29 15.58
CA PHE A 197 8.95 -0.85 14.25
C PHE A 197 10.30 -0.16 14.34
N ARG A 198 11.27 -0.58 13.52
CA ARG A 198 12.56 0.07 13.36
C ARG A 198 12.70 0.58 11.94
N PHE A 199 12.63 1.89 11.79
CA PHE A 199 12.83 2.60 10.53
C PHE A 199 14.29 2.97 10.33
N ASP A 200 14.64 3.43 9.11
CA ASP A 200 16.01 3.73 8.73
C ASP A 200 16.97 2.55 9.00
N THR A 201 16.40 1.31 8.99
CA THR A 201 17.09 0.08 9.37
C THR A 201 17.16 -0.88 8.18
N CYS A 202 18.28 -0.83 7.46
CA CYS A 202 18.55 -1.68 6.32
C CYS A 202 19.16 -3.02 6.76
N VAL A 203 18.53 -4.13 6.39
CA VAL A 203 19.10 -5.47 6.58
C VAL A 203 20.10 -5.75 5.46
N GLU A 204 21.34 -6.03 5.83
CA GLU A 204 22.44 -6.31 4.91
C GLU A 204 22.72 -7.81 4.77
N ARG A 205 22.65 -8.53 5.89
CA ARG A 205 22.97 -9.94 5.95
C ARG A 205 22.20 -10.66 7.03
N ILE A 206 21.88 -11.94 6.76
CA ILE A 206 21.24 -12.84 7.72
C ILE A 206 22.14 -14.07 7.88
N GLU A 207 22.47 -14.41 9.12
CA GLU A 207 23.25 -15.58 9.45
C GLU A 207 22.45 -16.52 10.35
N ARG A 208 22.61 -17.81 10.14
CA ARG A 208 22.04 -18.84 11.02
C ARG A 208 22.91 -19.00 12.27
N THR A 209 22.28 -19.04 13.43
CA THR A 209 22.91 -19.31 14.71
C THR A 209 22.36 -20.60 15.34
N GLU A 210 22.89 -21.03 16.49
CA GLU A 210 22.35 -22.19 17.20
C GLU A 210 20.92 -21.97 17.73
N SER A 211 20.56 -20.71 18.03
CA SER A 211 19.27 -20.33 18.62
C SER A 211 18.28 -19.72 17.62
N GLY A 212 18.66 -19.54 16.35
CA GLY A 212 17.84 -18.89 15.32
C GLY A 212 18.67 -18.15 14.29
N PHE A 213 18.61 -16.82 14.32
CA PHE A 213 19.26 -15.95 13.31
C PHE A 213 19.90 -14.72 13.94
N ALA A 214 21.05 -14.33 13.39
CA ALA A 214 21.64 -13.00 13.55
C ALA A 214 21.33 -12.17 12.30
N VAL A 215 20.58 -11.09 12.48
CA VAL A 215 20.18 -10.15 11.41
C VAL A 215 21.08 -8.92 11.50
N HIS A 216 21.99 -8.79 10.55
CA HIS A 216 22.94 -7.68 10.46
C HIS A 216 22.30 -6.51 9.73
N THR A 217 22.32 -5.35 10.37
CA THR A 217 21.75 -4.11 9.85
C THR A 217 22.78 -2.99 9.88
N ASN A 218 22.51 -1.88 9.18
CA ASN A 218 23.28 -0.64 9.27
C ASN A 218 23.33 -0.03 10.69
N GLY A 219 22.43 -0.49 11.62
CA GLY A 219 22.36 -0.04 13.02
C GLY A 219 22.90 -1.07 14.04
N GLY A 220 23.48 -2.19 13.58
CA GLY A 220 23.99 -3.27 14.44
C GLY A 220 23.34 -4.62 14.17
N VAL A 221 23.56 -5.58 15.06
CA VAL A 221 23.06 -6.95 14.91
C VAL A 221 21.87 -7.17 15.86
N LEU A 222 20.81 -7.78 15.32
CA LEU A 222 19.62 -8.20 16.06
C LEU A 222 19.52 -9.72 16.03
N GLU A 223 19.04 -10.31 17.13
CA GLU A 223 18.83 -11.76 17.21
C GLU A 223 17.35 -12.11 17.12
N SER A 224 17.00 -13.21 16.45
CA SER A 224 15.63 -13.68 16.32
C SER A 224 15.54 -15.18 16.20
N ARG A 225 14.45 -15.76 16.75
CA ARG A 225 14.14 -17.20 16.57
C ARG A 225 13.69 -17.51 15.15
N THR A 226 12.95 -16.59 14.50
CA THR A 226 12.45 -16.71 13.14
C THR A 226 12.63 -15.41 12.38
N VAL A 227 12.82 -15.50 11.06
CA VAL A 227 12.90 -14.34 10.17
C VAL A 227 11.85 -14.48 9.07
N ILE A 228 11.15 -13.39 8.77
CA ILE A 228 10.15 -13.32 7.71
C ILE A 228 10.59 -12.30 6.67
N ASN A 229 10.95 -12.77 5.48
CA ASN A 229 11.36 -11.94 4.35
C ASN A 229 10.14 -11.43 3.58
N ALA A 230 9.85 -10.13 3.70
CA ALA A 230 8.84 -9.39 2.95
C ALA A 230 9.45 -8.16 2.23
N ALA A 231 10.72 -8.26 1.82
CA ALA A 231 11.54 -7.17 1.30
C ALA A 231 11.22 -6.73 -0.14
N GLY A 232 10.07 -7.15 -0.71
CA GLY A 232 9.60 -6.71 -2.02
C GLY A 232 10.58 -7.02 -3.14
N VAL A 233 11.06 -6.00 -3.86
CA VAL A 233 12.00 -6.20 -4.98
C VAL A 233 13.39 -6.68 -4.56
N TYR A 234 13.70 -6.66 -3.26
CA TYR A 234 14.96 -7.13 -2.68
C TYR A 234 14.84 -8.52 -2.02
N ALA A 235 13.67 -9.15 -2.09
CA ALA A 235 13.44 -10.41 -1.40
C ALA A 235 14.35 -11.54 -1.90
N ASP A 236 14.75 -11.53 -3.17
CA ASP A 236 15.70 -12.50 -3.74
C ASP A 236 17.11 -12.40 -3.15
N GLU A 237 17.55 -11.19 -2.78
CA GLU A 237 18.88 -10.98 -2.18
C GLU A 237 18.99 -11.63 -0.80
N LEU A 238 17.93 -11.57 0.01
CA LEU A 238 17.86 -12.21 1.31
C LEU A 238 17.61 -13.73 1.18
N HIS A 239 16.71 -14.14 0.27
CA HIS A 239 16.47 -15.55 -0.06
C HIS A 239 17.77 -16.26 -0.42
N ASN A 240 18.55 -15.64 -1.31
CA ASN A 240 19.79 -16.23 -1.83
C ASN A 240 20.91 -16.36 -0.80
N GLN A 241 20.79 -15.75 0.39
CA GLN A 241 21.73 -15.96 1.48
C GLN A 241 21.51 -17.28 2.22
N LEU A 242 20.26 -17.71 2.36
CA LEU A 242 19.86 -18.81 3.23
C LEU A 242 19.36 -20.06 2.50
N CYS A 243 18.88 -19.92 1.26
CA CYS A 243 18.28 -21.01 0.49
C CYS A 243 19.24 -21.54 -0.59
N GLU A 244 19.18 -22.85 -0.85
CA GLU A 244 20.00 -23.50 -1.89
C GLU A 244 19.49 -23.16 -3.30
N ASN A 245 18.15 -23.25 -3.50
CA ASN A 245 17.49 -22.78 -4.71
C ASN A 245 17.59 -21.26 -4.79
N LYS A 246 18.07 -20.75 -5.91
CA LYS A 246 18.26 -19.30 -6.08
C LYS A 246 17.06 -18.68 -6.77
N LEU A 247 16.74 -17.46 -6.38
CA LEU A 247 15.73 -16.61 -7.01
C LEU A 247 16.41 -15.40 -7.66
N ARG A 248 15.81 -14.92 -8.75
CA ARG A 248 16.14 -13.62 -9.32
C ARG A 248 14.88 -12.81 -9.54
N ILE A 249 14.83 -11.63 -8.93
CA ILE A 249 13.78 -10.64 -9.14
C ILE A 249 14.29 -9.54 -10.06
N THR A 250 13.71 -9.47 -11.26
CA THR A 250 13.92 -8.37 -12.19
C THR A 250 12.72 -7.44 -12.12
N PRO A 251 12.89 -6.21 -11.61
CA PRO A 251 11.78 -5.29 -11.45
C PRO A 251 11.07 -5.02 -12.78
N ARG A 252 9.73 -5.02 -12.72
CA ARG A 252 8.90 -4.58 -13.85
C ARG A 252 8.24 -3.26 -13.51
N ARG A 253 8.74 -2.16 -14.08
CA ARG A 253 8.27 -0.81 -13.82
C ARG A 253 6.91 -0.57 -14.48
N GLY A 254 5.97 -0.03 -13.70
CA GLY A 254 4.67 0.44 -14.15
C GLY A 254 4.53 1.93 -13.92
N GLU A 255 4.36 2.70 -14.98
CA GLU A 255 4.15 4.15 -14.93
C GLU A 255 2.66 4.48 -14.98
N TYR A 256 2.27 5.54 -14.27
CA TYR A 256 0.88 5.96 -14.09
C TYR A 256 0.71 7.46 -14.28
N CYS A 257 -0.47 7.87 -14.75
CA CYS A 257 -0.97 9.23 -14.70
C CYS A 257 -2.17 9.32 -13.78
N LEU A 258 -2.17 10.28 -12.83
CA LEU A 258 -3.29 10.60 -11.98
C LEU A 258 -3.95 11.88 -12.47
N LEU A 259 -5.23 11.81 -12.81
CA LEU A 259 -6.02 12.96 -13.26
C LEU A 259 -6.72 13.64 -12.09
N ASP A 260 -7.13 14.87 -12.31
CA ASP A 260 -7.86 15.68 -11.34
C ASP A 260 -9.20 15.05 -10.94
N LYS A 261 -9.71 15.37 -9.75
CA LYS A 261 -11.00 14.87 -9.23
C LYS A 261 -12.20 15.23 -10.09
N LYS A 262 -12.14 16.34 -10.85
CA LYS A 262 -13.21 16.69 -11.77
C LYS A 262 -13.49 15.62 -12.83
N ASP A 263 -12.48 14.80 -13.13
CA ASP A 263 -12.53 13.73 -14.12
C ASP A 263 -12.78 12.35 -13.51
N GLY A 264 -12.82 12.25 -12.18
CA GLY A 264 -12.93 10.99 -11.47
C GLY A 264 -14.21 10.19 -11.74
N LYS A 265 -15.26 10.86 -12.20
CA LYS A 265 -16.55 10.23 -12.54
C LYS A 265 -16.63 9.77 -14.01
N LEU A 266 -15.57 9.94 -14.80
CA LEU A 266 -15.54 9.47 -16.19
C LEU A 266 -15.63 7.95 -16.26
N ALA A 267 -14.97 7.22 -15.36
CA ALA A 267 -15.13 5.78 -15.23
C ALA A 267 -15.87 5.45 -13.93
N ARG A 268 -16.85 4.54 -14.02
CA ARG A 268 -17.59 4.03 -12.87
C ARG A 268 -16.96 2.77 -12.29
N HIS A 269 -16.28 2.00 -13.13
CA HIS A 269 -15.67 0.71 -12.85
C HIS A 269 -14.19 0.74 -13.17
N THR A 270 -13.45 -0.24 -12.67
CA THR A 270 -12.08 -0.46 -13.16
C THR A 270 -12.14 -1.09 -14.55
N ILE A 271 -11.58 -0.43 -15.55
CA ILE A 271 -11.59 -0.85 -16.94
C ILE A 271 -10.22 -1.44 -17.29
N PHE A 272 -10.19 -2.71 -17.65
CA PHE A 272 -9.04 -3.43 -18.20
C PHE A 272 -9.20 -3.67 -19.69
N GLN A 273 -8.11 -4.02 -20.36
CA GLN A 273 -8.10 -4.58 -21.70
C GLN A 273 -7.78 -6.08 -21.64
N LEU A 274 -8.26 -6.85 -22.59
CA LEU A 274 -7.77 -8.23 -22.76
C LEU A 274 -6.25 -8.22 -22.90
N PRO A 275 -5.55 -9.17 -22.28
CA PRO A 275 -4.11 -9.32 -22.46
C PRO A 275 -3.78 -9.53 -23.95
N SER A 276 -2.78 -8.80 -24.43
CA SER A 276 -2.22 -8.95 -25.78
C SER A 276 -0.78 -9.45 -25.69
N ALA A 277 -0.14 -9.64 -26.82
CA ALA A 277 1.30 -9.93 -26.89
C ALA A 277 2.17 -8.86 -26.20
N LEU A 278 1.63 -7.65 -25.99
CA LEU A 278 2.27 -6.54 -25.29
C LEU A 278 2.01 -6.52 -23.77
N GLY A 279 1.24 -7.47 -23.23
CA GLY A 279 0.91 -7.61 -21.80
C GLY A 279 -0.56 -7.36 -21.46
N LYS A 280 -0.86 -7.09 -20.19
CA LYS A 280 -2.23 -6.94 -19.65
C LYS A 280 -2.98 -5.66 -20.10
N GLY A 281 -2.38 -4.84 -20.93
CA GLY A 281 -2.93 -3.55 -21.34
C GLY A 281 -2.88 -2.49 -20.24
N VAL A 282 -3.26 -1.26 -20.63
CA VAL A 282 -3.37 -0.11 -19.72
C VAL A 282 -4.80 -0.06 -19.19
N LEU A 283 -4.94 0.13 -17.88
CA LEU A 283 -6.24 0.28 -17.24
C LEU A 283 -6.61 1.76 -17.02
N VAL A 284 -7.92 2.00 -16.90
CA VAL A 284 -8.50 3.26 -16.46
C VAL A 284 -9.39 2.93 -15.26
N THR A 285 -9.15 3.56 -14.11
CA THR A 285 -9.86 3.22 -12.87
C THR A 285 -10.16 4.47 -12.04
N PRO A 286 -11.34 4.57 -11.43
CA PRO A 286 -11.59 5.56 -10.38
C PRO A 286 -10.69 5.27 -9.18
N THR A 287 -10.56 6.24 -8.29
CA THR A 287 -9.92 6.06 -6.99
C THR A 287 -10.91 6.37 -5.87
N VAL A 288 -10.73 5.76 -4.69
CA VAL A 288 -11.60 6.02 -3.51
C VAL A 288 -11.59 7.49 -3.06
N HIS A 289 -10.67 8.30 -3.58
CA HIS A 289 -10.57 9.72 -3.29
C HIS A 289 -11.11 10.62 -4.40
N GLY A 290 -11.76 10.04 -5.42
CA GLY A 290 -12.44 10.74 -6.50
C GLY A 290 -11.53 11.22 -7.66
N ASN A 291 -10.29 10.76 -7.74
CA ASN A 291 -9.43 10.97 -8.91
C ASN A 291 -9.66 9.85 -9.94
N LEU A 292 -9.15 10.04 -11.16
CA LEU A 292 -9.04 9.00 -12.17
C LEU A 292 -7.57 8.61 -12.35
N LEU A 293 -7.29 7.31 -12.33
CA LEU A 293 -5.95 6.76 -12.51
C LEU A 293 -5.86 6.04 -13.85
N VAL A 294 -4.79 6.30 -14.60
CA VAL A 294 -4.49 5.68 -15.88
C VAL A 294 -3.11 5.03 -15.81
N GLY A 295 -3.01 3.78 -16.19
CA GLY A 295 -1.79 2.97 -16.11
C GLY A 295 -2.10 1.55 -15.64
N PRO A 296 -1.08 0.70 -15.45
CA PRO A 296 0.34 0.97 -15.62
C PRO A 296 0.87 0.64 -17.03
N THR A 297 2.07 1.11 -17.30
CA THR A 297 2.95 0.50 -18.30
C THR A 297 3.61 -0.78 -17.75
N ALA A 298 4.40 -1.48 -18.56
CA ALA A 298 5.13 -2.68 -18.15
C ALA A 298 6.51 -2.73 -18.81
N ALA A 299 7.51 -2.12 -18.17
CA ALA A 299 8.88 -2.11 -18.65
C ALA A 299 9.78 -2.92 -17.69
N ALA A 300 10.47 -3.94 -18.20
CA ALA A 300 11.48 -4.64 -17.45
C ALA A 300 12.72 -3.76 -17.30
N GLN A 301 13.39 -3.83 -16.15
CA GLN A 301 14.63 -3.10 -15.86
C GLN A 301 15.43 -3.85 -14.79
N ASP A 302 16.76 -3.67 -14.79
CA ASP A 302 17.62 -4.27 -13.78
C ASP A 302 17.76 -3.42 -12.52
N ASP A 303 17.64 -2.10 -12.65
CA ASP A 303 17.77 -1.17 -11.52
C ASP A 303 16.54 -1.22 -10.61
N LYS A 304 16.74 -1.68 -9.38
CA LYS A 304 15.73 -1.79 -8.33
C LYS A 304 15.36 -0.46 -7.68
N GLU A 305 16.09 0.62 -7.99
CA GLU A 305 15.86 1.98 -7.45
C GLU A 305 15.24 2.94 -8.47
N PHE A 306 15.29 2.64 -9.77
CA PHE A 306 14.80 3.56 -10.79
C PHE A 306 13.27 3.61 -10.83
N THR A 307 12.72 4.63 -10.19
CA THR A 307 11.27 4.91 -10.09
C THR A 307 10.84 6.18 -10.83
N ALA A 308 11.68 6.73 -11.72
CA ALA A 308 11.29 7.87 -12.55
C ALA A 308 10.29 7.46 -13.64
N THR A 309 9.38 8.37 -14.00
CA THR A 309 8.55 8.24 -15.20
C THR A 309 9.32 8.71 -16.43
N THR A 310 8.98 8.18 -17.61
CA THR A 310 9.64 8.50 -18.87
C THR A 310 8.65 9.08 -19.88
N ALA A 311 9.12 9.98 -20.74
CA ALA A 311 8.28 10.56 -21.79
C ALA A 311 7.70 9.47 -22.73
N ALA A 312 8.50 8.47 -23.08
CA ALA A 312 8.07 7.35 -23.91
C ALA A 312 7.00 6.49 -23.23
N GLY A 313 7.19 6.18 -21.93
CA GLY A 313 6.22 5.43 -21.13
C GLY A 313 4.89 6.16 -21.00
N LEU A 314 4.90 7.45 -20.69
CA LEU A 314 3.70 8.26 -20.56
C LEU A 314 2.97 8.43 -21.91
N ALA A 315 3.69 8.56 -23.03
CA ALA A 315 3.10 8.61 -24.37
C ALA A 315 2.43 7.27 -24.74
N SER A 316 3.12 6.15 -24.49
CA SER A 316 2.56 4.80 -24.70
C SER A 316 1.31 4.55 -23.85
N LEU A 317 1.35 4.96 -22.58
CA LEU A 317 0.21 4.85 -21.67
C LEU A 317 -1.01 5.62 -22.17
N THR A 318 -0.81 6.87 -22.64
CA THR A 318 -1.88 7.71 -23.19
C THR A 318 -2.52 7.07 -24.42
N ALA A 319 -1.71 6.57 -25.35
CA ALA A 319 -2.19 5.92 -26.57
C ALA A 319 -3.01 4.65 -26.24
N ALA A 320 -2.49 3.79 -25.36
CA ALA A 320 -3.16 2.55 -24.98
C ALA A 320 -4.47 2.78 -24.21
N ALA A 321 -4.51 3.76 -23.28
CA ALA A 321 -5.72 4.10 -22.55
C ALA A 321 -6.83 4.64 -23.47
N GLY A 322 -6.46 5.37 -24.51
CA GLY A 322 -7.39 5.89 -25.53
C GLY A 322 -8.16 4.81 -26.29
N LEU A 323 -7.64 3.57 -26.34
CA LEU A 323 -8.38 2.43 -26.91
C LEU A 323 -9.60 2.08 -26.06
N SER A 324 -9.47 2.12 -24.74
CA SER A 324 -10.57 1.81 -23.80
C SER A 324 -11.53 2.98 -23.61
N VAL A 325 -10.97 4.19 -23.43
CA VAL A 325 -11.71 5.44 -23.17
C VAL A 325 -11.19 6.53 -24.12
N PRO A 326 -11.82 6.73 -25.29
CA PRO A 326 -11.27 7.56 -26.38
C PRO A 326 -11.05 9.04 -26.04
N ASN A 327 -11.82 9.61 -25.11
CA ASN A 327 -11.82 11.04 -24.79
C ASN A 327 -11.22 11.36 -23.42
N LEU A 328 -10.21 10.61 -22.98
CA LEU A 328 -9.52 10.89 -21.73
C LEU A 328 -8.89 12.29 -21.75
N PRO A 329 -9.19 13.17 -20.76
CA PRO A 329 -8.66 14.51 -20.69
C PRO A 329 -7.23 14.53 -20.13
N MET A 330 -6.26 14.00 -20.88
CA MET A 330 -4.86 13.87 -20.42
C MET A 330 -4.18 15.20 -20.07
N ARG A 331 -4.72 16.34 -20.51
CA ARG A 331 -4.29 17.68 -20.09
C ARG A 331 -4.58 17.97 -18.58
N ASP A 332 -5.46 17.18 -17.97
CA ASP A 332 -5.88 17.33 -16.59
C ASP A 332 -5.12 16.40 -15.63
N VAL A 333 -4.02 15.80 -16.12
CA VAL A 333 -3.07 15.06 -15.29
C VAL A 333 -2.43 16.00 -14.29
N ILE A 334 -2.58 15.68 -13.00
CA ILE A 334 -2.01 16.46 -11.89
C ILE A 334 -0.66 15.94 -11.43
N THR A 335 -0.40 14.64 -11.65
CA THR A 335 0.90 14.02 -11.36
C THR A 335 1.08 12.71 -12.13
N SER A 336 2.34 12.31 -12.30
CA SER A 336 2.72 10.97 -12.74
C SER A 336 3.63 10.32 -11.70
N PHE A 337 3.61 8.98 -11.64
CA PHE A 337 4.47 8.21 -10.75
C PHE A 337 4.72 6.83 -11.34
N SER A 338 5.69 6.10 -10.79
CA SER A 338 5.91 4.71 -11.15
C SER A 338 6.16 3.84 -9.94
N GLY A 339 5.88 2.54 -10.10
CA GLY A 339 6.13 1.51 -9.11
C GLY A 339 6.80 0.29 -9.72
N LEU A 340 7.60 -0.39 -8.90
CA LEU A 340 8.38 -1.56 -9.30
C LEU A 340 7.70 -2.83 -8.80
N ARG A 341 7.26 -3.69 -9.72
CA ARG A 341 6.72 -5.01 -9.39
C ARG A 341 7.87 -5.98 -9.18
N ALA A 342 7.82 -6.75 -8.11
CA ALA A 342 8.82 -7.76 -7.78
C ALA A 342 8.64 -9.03 -8.65
N HIS A 343 8.95 -8.92 -9.95
CA HIS A 343 8.76 -10.01 -10.89
C HIS A 343 9.90 -11.02 -10.82
N ILE A 344 9.59 -12.27 -10.47
CA ILE A 344 10.57 -13.36 -10.50
C ILE A 344 10.83 -13.76 -11.96
N THR A 345 12.09 -13.74 -12.36
CA THR A 345 12.55 -14.15 -13.71
C THR A 345 13.24 -15.50 -13.72
N GLU A 346 13.76 -15.93 -12.57
CA GLU A 346 14.44 -17.22 -12.41
C GLU A 346 14.10 -17.82 -11.03
N GLY A 347 13.96 -19.14 -10.98
CA GLY A 347 13.81 -19.92 -9.75
C GLY A 347 12.36 -20.27 -9.37
N ALA A 348 11.38 -19.46 -9.76
CA ALA A 348 9.96 -19.75 -9.59
C ALA A 348 9.11 -19.01 -10.64
N ASP A 349 7.93 -19.54 -10.95
CA ASP A 349 6.93 -18.92 -11.86
C ASP A 349 5.70 -18.39 -11.13
N ASP A 350 5.69 -18.45 -9.80
CA ASP A 350 4.59 -18.04 -8.91
C ASP A 350 5.14 -17.30 -7.69
N PHE A 351 4.26 -16.84 -6.80
CA PHE A 351 4.63 -16.32 -5.48
C PHE A 351 5.38 -17.38 -4.67
N VAL A 352 6.48 -16.99 -4.04
CA VAL A 352 7.19 -17.82 -3.08
C VAL A 352 6.70 -17.43 -1.68
N ILE A 353 5.83 -18.27 -1.09
CA ILE A 353 5.21 -18.02 0.21
C ILE A 353 5.32 -19.28 1.07
N GLY A 354 5.83 -19.15 2.28
CA GLY A 354 5.97 -20.21 3.25
C GLY A 354 7.34 -20.26 3.91
N GLU A 355 7.69 -21.39 4.55
CA GLU A 355 9.00 -21.65 5.13
C GLU A 355 9.94 -22.16 4.03
N SER A 356 10.89 -21.34 3.58
CA SER A 356 11.84 -21.68 2.51
C SER A 356 13.13 -22.30 3.02
N ALA A 357 13.48 -22.05 4.27
CA ALA A 357 14.50 -22.74 5.03
C ALA A 357 14.06 -22.77 6.49
N GLU A 358 14.60 -23.68 7.29
CA GLU A 358 14.16 -23.86 8.68
C GLU A 358 14.17 -22.54 9.47
N GLY A 359 12.99 -22.11 9.98
CA GLY A 359 12.79 -20.84 10.69
C GLY A 359 12.85 -19.57 9.81
N PHE A 360 13.13 -19.71 8.50
CA PHE A 360 13.13 -18.63 7.54
C PHE A 360 11.88 -18.71 6.66
N PHE A 361 10.96 -17.77 6.88
CA PHE A 361 9.71 -17.64 6.13
C PHE A 361 9.82 -16.50 5.14
N GLU A 362 9.00 -16.55 4.09
CA GLU A 362 9.03 -15.46 3.12
C GLU A 362 7.74 -15.28 2.34
N ALA A 363 7.60 -14.06 1.83
CA ALA A 363 6.64 -13.64 0.81
C ALA A 363 7.43 -12.93 -0.29
N ALA A 364 8.07 -13.70 -1.18
CA ALA A 364 8.91 -13.20 -2.26
C ALA A 364 8.17 -13.23 -3.61
N GLY A 365 8.58 -12.35 -4.52
CA GLY A 365 7.95 -12.23 -5.84
C GLY A 365 6.53 -11.67 -5.81
N ILE A 366 6.18 -10.93 -4.76
CA ILE A 366 4.82 -10.39 -4.60
C ILE A 366 4.64 -9.20 -5.53
N GLU A 367 4.25 -9.48 -6.77
CA GLU A 367 3.78 -8.52 -7.77
C GLU A 367 2.23 -8.46 -7.79
N SER A 368 1.58 -7.95 -8.86
CA SER A 368 0.12 -8.05 -8.99
C SER A 368 -0.34 -9.52 -9.01
N PRO A 369 -1.32 -9.88 -8.17
CA PRO A 369 -2.27 -9.06 -7.40
C PRO A 369 -1.89 -8.84 -5.91
N GLY A 370 -0.64 -8.59 -5.58
CA GLY A 370 -0.09 -8.56 -4.22
C GLY A 370 -0.83 -7.66 -3.22
N LEU A 371 -1.31 -6.48 -3.63
CA LEU A 371 -2.09 -5.61 -2.75
C LEU A 371 -3.35 -6.32 -2.23
N THR A 372 -4.07 -6.99 -3.13
CA THR A 372 -5.25 -7.79 -2.79
C THR A 372 -4.89 -8.99 -1.93
N SER A 373 -3.78 -9.65 -2.24
CA SER A 373 -3.35 -10.89 -1.59
C SER A 373 -2.77 -10.68 -0.20
N ALA A 374 -2.31 -9.47 0.12
CA ALA A 374 -1.56 -9.18 1.35
C ALA A 374 -2.26 -9.62 2.65
N PRO A 375 -3.56 -9.40 2.87
CA PRO A 375 -4.24 -9.87 4.08
C PRO A 375 -4.21 -11.41 4.22
N ALA A 376 -4.45 -12.13 3.14
CA ALA A 376 -4.45 -13.61 3.15
C ALA A 376 -3.02 -14.17 3.32
N ILE A 377 -2.02 -13.54 2.70
CA ILE A 377 -0.61 -13.89 2.89
C ILE A 377 -0.21 -13.65 4.35
N GLY A 378 -0.63 -12.51 4.93
CA GLY A 378 -0.38 -12.18 6.32
C GLY A 378 -0.94 -13.23 7.28
N ALA A 379 -2.19 -13.60 7.11
CA ALA A 379 -2.84 -14.63 7.93
C ALA A 379 -2.16 -15.99 7.79
N TYR A 380 -1.83 -16.40 6.58
CA TYR A 380 -1.19 -17.69 6.32
C TYR A 380 0.22 -17.77 6.94
N LEU A 381 1.07 -16.77 6.72
CA LEU A 381 2.42 -16.77 7.28
C LEU A 381 2.41 -16.63 8.80
N ALA A 382 1.51 -15.81 9.35
CA ALA A 382 1.36 -15.69 10.81
C ALA A 382 0.98 -17.02 11.45
N GLN A 383 0.10 -17.80 10.82
CA GLN A 383 -0.25 -19.14 11.29
C GLN A 383 0.97 -20.06 11.28
N LEU A 384 1.72 -20.14 10.18
CA LEU A 384 2.90 -20.99 10.08
C LEU A 384 3.97 -20.65 11.13
N VAL A 385 4.24 -19.36 11.34
CA VAL A 385 5.21 -18.91 12.34
C VAL A 385 4.71 -19.23 13.77
N ALA A 386 3.43 -18.99 14.05
CA ALA A 386 2.84 -19.31 15.34
C ALA A 386 2.89 -20.82 15.66
N GLU A 387 2.60 -21.67 14.68
CA GLU A 387 2.72 -23.12 14.79
C GLU A 387 4.17 -23.53 15.07
N LYS A 388 5.15 -22.99 14.32
CA LYS A 388 6.59 -23.25 14.51
C LYS A 388 7.07 -22.88 15.90
N LEU A 389 6.57 -21.76 16.44
CA LEU A 389 6.97 -21.24 17.76
C LEU A 389 6.10 -21.78 18.91
N ASN A 390 5.05 -22.56 18.63
CA ASN A 390 4.03 -22.98 19.60
C ASN A 390 3.41 -21.78 20.33
N ALA A 391 3.12 -20.69 19.61
CA ALA A 391 2.68 -19.44 20.15
C ALA A 391 1.22 -19.49 20.61
N VAL A 392 0.92 -18.86 21.73
CA VAL A 392 -0.42 -18.75 22.29
C VAL A 392 -1.10 -17.48 21.79
N GLN A 393 -2.37 -17.54 21.43
CA GLN A 393 -3.14 -16.35 21.05
C GLN A 393 -3.33 -15.40 22.22
N LYS A 394 -3.28 -14.09 21.96
CA LYS A 394 -3.63 -13.04 22.92
C LYS A 394 -5.14 -13.01 23.15
N THR A 395 -5.55 -12.81 24.37
CA THR A 395 -6.96 -12.63 24.75
C THR A 395 -7.42 -11.17 24.66
N ASP A 396 -6.48 -10.25 24.57
CA ASP A 396 -6.67 -8.80 24.58
C ASP A 396 -6.29 -8.13 23.23
N PHE A 397 -6.25 -8.91 22.15
CA PHE A 397 -5.96 -8.39 20.81
C PHE A 397 -6.96 -7.31 20.40
N ILE A 398 -6.42 -6.13 20.04
CA ILE A 398 -7.20 -4.99 19.54
C ILE A 398 -7.40 -5.19 18.03
N SER A 399 -8.59 -5.62 17.62
CA SER A 399 -8.88 -5.90 16.20
C SER A 399 -9.19 -4.66 15.37
N THR A 400 -9.59 -3.55 16.01
CA THR A 400 -10.09 -2.35 15.34
C THR A 400 -9.10 -1.20 15.44
N ARG A 401 -9.15 -0.33 14.45
CA ARG A 401 -8.44 0.95 14.41
C ARG A 401 -9.39 2.04 13.93
N ARG A 402 -9.17 3.30 14.31
CA ARG A 402 -9.85 4.45 13.74
C ARG A 402 -8.90 5.25 12.86
N ALA A 403 -9.38 5.66 11.68
CA ALA A 403 -8.67 6.58 10.80
C ALA A 403 -8.54 7.97 11.43
N ILE A 404 -7.63 8.77 10.90
CA ILE A 404 -7.63 10.22 11.16
C ILE A 404 -8.94 10.77 10.58
N ALA A 405 -9.72 11.46 11.40
CA ALA A 405 -11.04 11.94 11.01
C ALA A 405 -10.94 12.90 9.80
N PRO A 406 -11.54 12.58 8.66
CA PRO A 406 -11.53 13.43 7.48
C PRO A 406 -12.54 14.59 7.70
N VAL A 407 -12.09 15.71 8.25
CA VAL A 407 -12.94 16.84 8.69
C VAL A 407 -13.93 17.30 7.63
N LYS A 408 -13.53 17.30 6.35
CA LYS A 408 -14.38 17.69 5.22
C LYS A 408 -15.59 16.76 5.00
N GLU A 409 -15.52 15.51 5.47
CA GLU A 409 -16.55 14.49 5.28
C GLU A 409 -17.47 14.37 6.49
N LEU A 410 -17.11 14.99 7.62
CA LEU A 410 -17.93 15.00 8.83
C LEU A 410 -19.22 15.79 8.64
N PRO A 411 -20.35 15.37 9.22
CA PRO A 411 -21.55 16.17 9.38
C PRO A 411 -21.25 17.51 10.07
N PHE A 412 -22.06 18.52 9.80
CA PHE A 412 -21.82 19.89 10.29
C PHE A 412 -21.65 19.94 11.81
N ASP A 413 -22.55 19.28 12.57
CA ASP A 413 -22.51 19.31 14.03
C ASP A 413 -21.26 18.59 14.60
N GLU A 414 -20.88 17.47 14.01
CA GLU A 414 -19.66 16.76 14.40
C GLU A 414 -18.39 17.57 14.10
N ARG A 415 -18.39 18.30 12.97
CA ARG A 415 -17.31 19.22 12.61
C ARG A 415 -17.21 20.37 13.59
N CYS A 416 -18.33 20.97 13.97
CA CYS A 416 -18.37 22.02 14.99
C CYS A 416 -17.83 21.53 16.33
N ALA A 417 -18.31 20.39 16.80
CA ALA A 417 -17.84 19.78 18.05
C ALA A 417 -16.34 19.48 18.03
N LEU A 418 -15.82 18.99 16.90
CA LEU A 418 -14.38 18.72 16.75
C LEU A 418 -13.56 20.02 16.79
N ILE A 419 -14.02 21.11 16.13
CA ILE A 419 -13.35 22.42 16.16
C ILE A 419 -13.41 23.05 17.55
N GLU A 420 -14.53 22.89 18.28
CA GLU A 420 -14.65 23.35 19.65
C GLU A 420 -13.69 22.61 20.60
N SER A 421 -13.45 21.32 20.34
CA SER A 421 -12.48 20.51 21.12
C SER A 421 -11.03 20.89 20.84
N ASP A 422 -10.69 21.22 19.58
CA ASP A 422 -9.37 21.65 19.14
C ASP A 422 -9.49 22.59 17.92
N ALA A 423 -9.16 23.86 18.11
CA ALA A 423 -9.24 24.90 17.09
C ALA A 423 -8.38 24.61 15.84
N ALA A 424 -7.37 23.74 15.92
CA ALA A 424 -6.55 23.33 14.79
C ALA A 424 -7.36 22.64 13.69
N TYR A 425 -8.45 21.95 14.03
CA TYR A 425 -9.39 21.38 13.05
C TYR A 425 -10.22 22.42 12.28
N GLY A 426 -10.25 23.67 12.74
CA GLY A 426 -10.86 24.78 12.02
C GLY A 426 -9.94 25.47 11.00
N GLN A 427 -8.65 25.15 10.98
CA GLN A 427 -7.65 25.80 10.12
C GLN A 427 -7.33 24.95 8.89
N VAL A 428 -7.87 25.30 7.72
CA VAL A 428 -7.58 24.61 6.45
C VAL A 428 -6.19 24.99 5.95
N ILE A 429 -5.28 24.02 5.91
CA ILE A 429 -3.90 24.17 5.41
C ILE A 429 -3.80 23.77 3.94
N CYS A 430 -4.29 22.60 3.56
CA CYS A 430 -4.32 22.15 2.17
C CYS A 430 -5.68 22.43 1.54
N ARG A 431 -5.77 23.50 0.71
CA ARG A 431 -7.04 23.92 0.10
C ARG A 431 -7.55 22.95 -0.96
N CYS A 432 -6.66 22.32 -1.74
CA CYS A 432 -7.04 21.41 -2.81
C CYS A 432 -7.71 20.14 -2.27
N GLU A 433 -7.20 19.61 -1.16
CA GLU A 433 -7.71 18.39 -0.50
C GLU A 433 -8.57 18.72 0.74
N GLN A 434 -8.67 20.01 1.12
CA GLN A 434 -9.41 20.49 2.30
C GLN A 434 -8.93 19.83 3.61
N ILE A 435 -7.61 19.76 3.80
CA ILE A 435 -6.99 19.17 4.99
C ILE A 435 -6.68 20.28 6.00
N THR A 436 -7.05 20.04 7.24
CA THR A 436 -6.87 20.97 8.35
C THR A 436 -5.53 20.78 9.07
N GLU A 437 -5.15 21.73 9.90
CA GLU A 437 -3.97 21.64 10.77
C GLU A 437 -4.11 20.48 11.76
N GLY A 438 -5.30 20.30 12.35
CA GLY A 438 -5.57 19.19 13.29
C GLY A 438 -5.32 17.81 12.67
N GLU A 439 -5.75 17.58 11.41
CA GLU A 439 -5.46 16.34 10.69
C GLU A 439 -3.96 16.15 10.46
N ILE A 440 -3.21 17.22 10.16
CA ILE A 440 -1.76 17.17 9.97
C ILE A 440 -1.05 16.84 11.29
N VAL A 441 -1.45 17.50 12.38
CA VAL A 441 -0.89 17.24 13.73
C VAL A 441 -1.13 15.79 14.13
N GLU A 442 -2.34 15.26 13.89
CA GLU A 442 -2.65 13.87 14.18
C GLU A 442 -1.80 12.90 13.32
N ALA A 443 -1.55 13.22 12.05
CA ALA A 443 -0.66 12.44 11.19
C ALA A 443 0.78 12.41 11.74
N ILE A 444 1.27 13.54 12.28
CA ILE A 444 2.59 13.63 12.92
C ILE A 444 2.62 12.81 14.20
N ARG A 445 1.61 12.89 15.05
CA ARG A 445 1.48 12.08 16.27
C ARG A 445 1.45 10.58 15.99
N ARG A 446 0.95 10.19 14.81
CA ARG A 446 0.98 8.80 14.30
C ARG A 446 2.25 8.47 13.51
N GLY A 447 3.32 9.24 13.68
CA GLY A 447 4.66 8.92 13.20
C GLY A 447 5.06 9.53 11.85
N ALA A 448 4.29 10.47 11.27
CA ALA A 448 4.76 11.20 10.09
C ALA A 448 5.91 12.14 10.47
N ARG A 449 7.09 11.97 9.83
CA ARG A 449 8.28 12.78 10.07
C ARG A 449 8.66 13.68 8.88
N SER A 450 8.10 13.41 7.71
CA SER A 450 8.40 14.10 6.46
C SER A 450 7.13 14.63 5.79
N LEU A 451 7.32 15.45 4.75
CA LEU A 451 6.20 15.93 3.93
C LEU A 451 5.41 14.78 3.29
N ASP A 452 6.09 13.76 2.76
CA ASP A 452 5.44 12.61 2.15
C ASP A 452 4.82 11.69 3.22
N GLY A 453 5.35 11.63 4.44
CA GLY A 453 4.74 10.95 5.58
C GLY A 453 3.37 11.53 5.93
N VAL A 454 3.25 12.86 6.01
CA VAL A 454 1.98 13.58 6.19
C VAL A 454 1.08 13.39 4.98
N LYS A 455 1.62 13.57 3.77
CA LYS A 455 0.90 13.45 2.50
C LYS A 455 0.23 12.07 2.35
N ARG A 456 0.92 10.98 2.68
CA ARG A 456 0.38 9.62 2.57
C ARG A 456 -0.71 9.31 3.61
N ARG A 457 -0.66 9.94 4.81
CA ARG A 457 -1.67 9.72 5.86
C ARG A 457 -2.94 10.54 5.66
N VAL A 458 -2.82 11.83 5.32
CA VAL A 458 -3.96 12.77 5.27
C VAL A 458 -4.14 13.48 3.93
N ARG A 459 -3.34 13.13 2.88
CA ARG A 459 -3.43 13.69 1.53
C ARG A 459 -3.04 15.17 1.38
N ALA A 460 -2.51 15.82 2.41
CA ALA A 460 -1.98 17.18 2.28
C ALA A 460 -0.85 17.21 1.23
N GLY A 461 -1.04 17.97 0.14
CA GLY A 461 -0.12 18.01 -0.99
C GLY A 461 -0.43 17.06 -2.17
N MET A 462 -1.50 16.23 -2.10
CA MET A 462 -1.91 15.32 -3.20
C MET A 462 -2.87 15.94 -4.22
N GLY A 463 -3.39 17.13 -3.98
CA GLY A 463 -4.33 17.78 -4.88
C GLY A 463 -3.63 18.48 -6.05
N ARG A 464 -4.42 19.22 -6.86
CA ARG A 464 -4.02 19.84 -8.12
C ARG A 464 -2.69 20.60 -8.09
N CYS A 465 -2.36 21.30 -6.98
CA CYS A 465 -1.12 22.08 -6.88
C CYS A 465 0.10 21.27 -6.41
N GLN A 466 -0.06 19.98 -6.10
CA GLN A 466 1.02 19.07 -5.66
C GLN A 466 1.92 19.65 -4.56
N GLY A 467 1.31 20.29 -3.55
CA GLY A 467 2.03 20.89 -2.41
C GLY A 467 2.47 22.34 -2.62
N GLY A 468 2.32 22.90 -3.81
CA GLY A 468 2.84 24.23 -4.15
C GLY A 468 2.39 25.36 -3.20
N PHE A 469 1.23 25.21 -2.54
CA PHE A 469 0.75 26.19 -1.55
C PHE A 469 0.88 25.69 -0.10
N CYS A 470 0.62 24.41 0.15
CA CYS A 470 0.55 23.91 1.53
C CYS A 470 1.90 23.45 2.08
N ALA A 471 2.87 23.06 1.24
CA ALA A 471 4.13 22.49 1.72
C ALA A 471 4.86 23.38 2.75
N PRO A 472 5.03 24.71 2.58
CA PRO A 472 5.68 25.53 3.59
C PRO A 472 4.96 25.51 4.96
N ARG A 473 3.62 25.53 4.95
CA ARG A 473 2.82 25.48 6.19
C ARG A 473 2.89 24.09 6.83
N VAL A 474 2.89 23.02 6.03
CA VAL A 474 3.08 21.66 6.54
C VAL A 474 4.45 21.52 7.19
N MET A 475 5.52 22.09 6.58
CA MET A 475 6.87 22.11 7.16
C MET A 475 6.91 22.85 8.50
N GLU A 476 6.26 24.03 8.61
CA GLU A 476 6.15 24.77 9.86
C GLU A 476 5.48 23.93 10.96
N ILE A 477 4.41 23.19 10.62
CA ILE A 477 3.70 22.35 11.58
C ILE A 477 4.58 21.16 11.98
N ILE A 478 5.23 20.45 11.03
CA ILE A 478 6.13 19.35 11.35
C ILE A 478 7.29 19.84 12.25
N SER A 479 7.92 20.95 11.88
CA SER A 479 9.02 21.56 12.65
C SER A 479 8.59 21.87 14.10
N ARG A 480 7.42 22.45 14.27
CA ARG A 480 6.85 22.78 15.57
C ARG A 480 6.54 21.52 16.42
N GLU A 481 5.85 20.55 15.83
CA GLU A 481 5.41 19.34 16.55
C GLU A 481 6.58 18.42 16.92
N LEU A 482 7.61 18.33 16.07
CA LEU A 482 8.78 17.49 16.33
C LEU A 482 9.93 18.22 17.04
N GLY A 483 9.88 19.56 17.12
CA GLY A 483 10.94 20.36 17.73
C GLY A 483 12.26 20.37 16.91
N VAL A 484 12.17 20.20 15.58
CA VAL A 484 13.34 20.15 14.68
C VAL A 484 13.37 21.37 13.77
N ALA A 485 14.55 21.76 13.29
CA ALA A 485 14.67 22.88 12.35
C ALA A 485 14.05 22.53 10.99
N GLN A 486 13.45 23.51 10.31
CA GLN A 486 12.89 23.29 8.97
C GLN A 486 13.92 22.83 7.94
N THR A 487 15.19 23.21 8.11
CA THR A 487 16.33 22.77 7.28
C THR A 487 16.66 21.30 7.42
N ASP A 488 16.22 20.66 8.52
CA ASP A 488 16.44 19.23 8.78
C ASP A 488 15.31 18.38 8.25
N LEU A 489 14.18 19.02 7.87
CA LEU A 489 13.04 18.30 7.31
C LEU A 489 13.33 17.80 5.90
N THR A 490 12.89 16.57 5.66
CA THR A 490 12.99 15.90 4.36
C THR A 490 11.65 15.88 3.64
N LYS A 491 11.70 15.69 2.34
CA LYS A 491 10.51 15.39 1.56
C LYS A 491 10.02 13.94 1.85
N SER A 492 10.94 12.97 1.91
CA SER A 492 10.64 11.53 2.00
C SER A 492 11.78 10.72 2.64
N GLY A 493 12.43 11.24 3.68
CA GLY A 493 13.59 10.59 4.31
C GLY A 493 14.92 10.80 3.55
N GLY A 494 15.97 10.20 4.06
CA GLY A 494 17.32 10.26 3.48
C GLY A 494 17.78 11.68 3.17
N ASP A 495 18.43 11.88 2.03
CA ASP A 495 18.97 13.18 1.59
C ASP A 495 17.94 14.07 0.86
N SER A 496 16.64 13.79 0.98
CA SER A 496 15.58 14.54 0.26
C SER A 496 15.22 15.89 0.92
N ARG A 497 16.21 16.63 1.41
CA ARG A 497 16.02 17.95 2.03
C ARG A 497 15.45 18.97 1.04
N LEU A 498 14.50 19.78 1.50
CA LEU A 498 13.88 20.84 0.70
C LEU A 498 14.54 22.19 0.90
N LEU A 499 15.10 22.41 2.08
CA LEU A 499 15.83 23.64 2.42
C LEU A 499 17.30 23.29 2.69
N VAL A 500 18.20 24.06 2.10
CA VAL A 500 19.66 23.86 2.21
C VAL A 500 20.33 24.85 3.18
N GLY A 501 19.57 25.80 3.70
CA GLY A 501 20.06 26.82 4.65
C GLY A 501 19.22 28.10 4.62
N HIS A 502 19.60 29.09 5.42
CA HIS A 502 18.95 30.39 5.44
C HIS A 502 19.53 31.31 4.34
N THR A 503 18.64 32.08 3.67
CA THR A 503 19.04 32.92 2.52
C THR A 503 20.20 33.91 2.81
N LYS A 504 20.36 34.30 4.07
CA LYS A 504 21.44 35.24 4.47
C LYS A 504 22.73 34.56 4.92
N GLU A 505 22.73 33.25 5.11
CA GLU A 505 23.87 32.46 5.60
C GLU A 505 24.58 31.71 4.47
N VAL A 506 23.95 31.58 3.33
CA VAL A 506 24.54 30.96 2.12
C VAL A 506 25.43 32.05 1.46
N ARG A 507 26.73 32.07 1.77
CA ARG A 507 27.78 32.81 1.04
C ARG A 507 28.59 31.88 0.17
#